data_639379a4cf13b542ed1809709609c19e
#
_entry.id   639379a4cf13b542ed1809709609c19e
#
_cell.length_a   1.000
_cell.length_b   1.000
_cell.length_c   1.000
_cell.angle_alpha   90.00
_cell.angle_beta   90.00
_cell.angle_gamma   90.00
#
_symmetry.space_group_name_H-M   'P 1'
#
loop_
_entity.id
_entity.type
_entity.pdbx_description
1 polymer ?
#
loop_
_entity_poly.entity_id
_entity_poly.type
_entity_poly.pdbx_seq_one_letter_code
_entity_poly.pdbx_strand_id
1 'polypeptide(L)'
;MTIEEYGNLVENAFKIKNWNYSRGDSEDKIKFILNFKENGEYHTKCRVFVYSSGICDMEAAFPFVCPEDERVLLSYILTEYNFLKRYATIRVNLKEGEIVNSYSFDMFSSMTPEYVLNKFM
;
A
#
# COMPACT_ATOMS: atom_id res chain seq x y z
N MET A 1 -6.68 -4.50 -20.32
CA MET A 1 -7.37 -3.42 -19.59
C MET A 1 -6.51 -2.17 -19.54
N THR A 2 -7.14 -1.02 -19.55
CA THR A 2 -6.46 0.26 -19.40
C THR A 2 -6.14 0.54 -17.93
N ILE A 3 -5.23 1.48 -17.68
CA ILE A 3 -4.95 1.92 -16.31
C ILE A 3 -6.21 2.47 -15.62
N GLU A 4 -7.06 3.16 -16.38
CA GLU A 4 -8.32 3.69 -15.85
C GLU A 4 -9.25 2.57 -15.39
N GLU A 5 -9.35 1.51 -16.19
CA GLU A 5 -10.16 0.34 -15.82
C GLU A 5 -9.63 -0.35 -14.57
N TYR A 6 -8.31 -0.50 -14.45
CA TYR A 6 -7.67 -1.04 -13.24
C TYR A 6 -7.96 -0.15 -12.03
N GLY A 7 -7.80 1.18 -12.22
CA GLY A 7 -8.08 2.15 -11.15
C GLY A 7 -9.53 2.10 -10.69
N ASN A 8 -10.47 1.99 -11.63
CA ASN A 8 -11.88 1.89 -11.29
C ASN A 8 -12.21 0.60 -10.54
N LEU A 9 -11.51 -0.48 -10.85
CA LEU A 9 -11.68 -1.75 -10.15
C LEU A 9 -11.29 -1.61 -8.67
N VAL A 10 -10.15 -0.98 -8.41
CA VAL A 10 -9.68 -0.70 -7.06
C VAL A 10 -10.64 0.24 -6.32
N GLU A 11 -11.06 1.31 -6.99
CA GLU A 11 -12.01 2.27 -6.42
C GLU A 11 -13.31 1.60 -6.02
N ASN A 12 -13.84 0.73 -6.86
CA ASN A 12 -15.06 -0.02 -6.56
C ASN A 12 -14.88 -0.94 -5.35
N ALA A 13 -13.70 -1.53 -5.17
CA ALA A 13 -13.40 -2.32 -3.98
C ALA A 13 -13.49 -1.47 -2.72
N PHE A 14 -12.97 -0.24 -2.74
CA PHE A 14 -13.07 0.68 -1.60
C PHE A 14 -14.53 1.07 -1.33
N LYS A 15 -15.33 1.27 -2.37
CA LYS A 15 -16.74 1.61 -2.23
C LYS A 15 -17.55 0.49 -1.59
N ILE A 16 -17.21 -0.77 -1.86
CA ILE A 16 -17.86 -1.92 -1.23
C ILE A 16 -17.74 -1.85 0.29
N LYS A 17 -16.58 -1.44 0.79
CA LYS A 17 -16.31 -1.31 2.23
C LYS A 17 -16.65 0.06 2.79
N ASN A 18 -17.12 0.99 1.98
CA ASN A 18 -17.40 2.37 2.40
C ASN A 18 -16.16 3.08 2.97
N TRP A 19 -14.99 2.75 2.46
CA TRP A 19 -13.75 3.40 2.91
C TRP A 19 -13.63 4.79 2.30
N ASN A 20 -13.20 5.75 3.08
CA ASN A 20 -12.89 7.08 2.60
C ASN A 20 -11.51 7.09 1.95
N TYR A 21 -11.43 7.65 0.77
CA TYR A 21 -10.18 7.71 0.01
C TYR A 21 -10.10 9.00 -0.81
N SER A 22 -8.89 9.38 -1.18
CA SER A 22 -8.64 10.37 -2.23
C SER A 22 -7.97 9.68 -3.41
N ARG A 23 -8.18 10.19 -4.61
CA ARG A 23 -7.64 9.63 -5.84
C ARG A 23 -6.93 10.71 -6.63
N GLY A 24 -5.73 10.43 -7.11
CA GLY A 24 -4.97 11.29 -8.01
C GLY A 24 -4.51 10.50 -9.23
N ASP A 25 -4.80 11.02 -10.41
CA ASP A 25 -4.48 10.36 -11.67
C ASP A 25 -3.29 11.07 -12.35
N SER A 26 -2.35 10.30 -12.87
CA SER A 26 -1.28 10.77 -13.73
C SER A 26 -1.16 9.84 -14.94
N GLU A 27 -0.23 10.13 -15.87
CA GLU A 27 -0.12 9.38 -17.12
C GLU A 27 0.18 7.87 -16.90
N ASP A 28 1.00 7.55 -15.92
CA ASP A 28 1.53 6.20 -15.74
C ASP A 28 1.02 5.50 -14.48
N LYS A 29 0.33 6.21 -13.60
CA LYS A 29 -0.18 5.64 -12.36
C LYS A 29 -1.40 6.37 -11.82
N ILE A 30 -2.19 5.64 -11.04
CA ILE A 30 -3.28 6.19 -10.24
C ILE A 30 -2.92 5.93 -8.78
N LYS A 31 -3.00 6.98 -7.96
CA LYS A 31 -2.67 6.90 -6.54
C LYS A 31 -3.92 7.10 -5.71
N PHE A 32 -4.13 6.19 -4.75
CA PHE A 32 -5.16 6.33 -3.73
C PHE A 32 -4.50 6.52 -2.38
N ILE A 33 -5.09 7.39 -1.56
CA ILE A 33 -4.68 7.59 -0.18
C ILE A 33 -5.87 7.30 0.71
N LEU A 34 -5.66 6.41 1.69
CA LEU A 34 -6.66 6.06 2.70
C LEU A 34 -6.05 6.27 4.07
N ASN A 35 -6.87 6.75 5.00
CA ASN A 35 -6.45 6.90 6.39
C ASN A 35 -7.39 6.10 7.26
N PHE A 36 -6.83 5.16 8.02
CA PHE A 36 -7.58 4.36 8.97
C PHE A 36 -7.26 4.81 10.39
N LYS A 37 -8.28 5.09 11.16
CA LYS A 37 -8.14 5.44 12.56
C LYS A 37 -8.21 4.17 13.39
N GLU A 38 -7.10 3.85 14.06
CA GLU A 38 -7.05 2.70 14.96
C GLU A 38 -6.96 3.19 16.40
N ASN A 39 -7.81 2.65 17.27
CA ASN A 39 -7.77 2.86 18.74
C ASN A 39 -7.54 4.31 19.19
N GLY A 40 -8.23 5.26 18.57
CA GLY A 40 -8.35 6.63 19.06
C GLY A 40 -7.20 7.58 18.75
N GLU A 41 -5.95 7.18 18.89
CA GLU A 41 -4.80 8.10 18.77
C GLU A 41 -3.96 7.89 17.50
N TYR A 42 -3.93 6.67 16.95
CA TYR A 42 -3.07 6.34 15.82
C TYR A 42 -3.85 6.25 14.53
N HIS A 43 -3.30 6.85 13.49
CA HIS A 43 -3.83 6.75 12.13
C HIS A 43 -2.87 5.95 11.27
N THR A 44 -3.36 4.90 10.64
CA THR A 44 -2.60 4.18 9.65
C THR A 44 -2.90 4.78 8.28
N LYS A 45 -1.87 5.31 7.63
CA LYS A 45 -1.97 5.84 6.29
C LYS A 45 -1.63 4.75 5.29
N CYS A 46 -2.56 4.47 4.37
CA CYS A 46 -2.34 3.52 3.30
C CYS A 46 -2.24 4.25 1.97
N ARG A 47 -1.28 3.83 1.15
CA ARG A 47 -1.12 4.33 -0.21
C ARG A 47 -1.26 3.14 -1.15
N VAL A 48 -2.09 3.30 -2.17
CA VAL A 48 -2.29 2.28 -3.18
C VAL A 48 -1.95 2.88 -4.54
N PHE A 49 -1.05 2.25 -5.26
CA PHE A 49 -0.63 2.70 -6.60
C PHE A 49 -1.04 1.66 -7.63
N VAL A 50 -1.72 2.11 -8.66
CA VAL A 50 -2.09 1.28 -9.82
C VAL A 50 -1.29 1.78 -11.01
N TYR A 51 -0.53 0.89 -11.62
CA TYR A 51 0.35 1.23 -12.74
C TYR A 51 -0.22 0.74 -14.07
N SER A 52 0.17 1.42 -15.15
CA SER A 52 -0.24 1.04 -16.52
C SER A 52 0.21 -0.37 -16.90
N SER A 53 1.25 -0.89 -16.26
CA SER A 53 1.72 -2.26 -16.43
C SER A 53 0.78 -3.33 -15.88
N GLY A 54 -0.24 -2.93 -15.10
CA GLY A 54 -1.15 -3.86 -14.46
C GLY A 54 -0.71 -4.29 -13.06
N ILE A 55 0.32 -3.66 -12.51
CA ILE A 55 0.76 -3.92 -11.14
C ILE A 55 0.01 -2.99 -10.18
N CYS A 56 -0.43 -3.54 -9.07
CA CYS A 56 -0.99 -2.77 -7.96
C CYS A 56 -0.09 -2.92 -6.75
N ASP A 57 0.44 -1.79 -6.26
CA ASP A 57 1.24 -1.74 -5.04
C ASP A 57 0.40 -1.16 -3.92
N MET A 58 0.46 -1.74 -2.74
CA MET A 58 -0.13 -1.16 -1.56
C MET A 58 0.91 -1.02 -0.45
N GLU A 59 0.87 0.11 0.25
CA GLU A 59 1.74 0.41 1.36
C GLU A 59 0.92 0.85 2.56
N ALA A 60 1.22 0.31 3.74
CA ALA A 60 0.66 0.79 4.99
C ALA A 60 1.81 1.38 5.82
N ALA A 61 1.72 2.67 6.12
CA ALA A 61 2.73 3.37 6.92
C ALA A 61 2.41 3.22 8.41
N PHE A 62 3.42 2.88 9.20
CA PHE A 62 3.27 2.85 10.65
C PHE A 62 3.07 4.28 11.18
N PRO A 63 2.34 4.46 12.30
CA PRO A 63 2.00 5.79 12.83
C PRO A 63 3.16 6.49 13.53
N PHE A 64 4.38 6.00 13.41
CA PHE A 64 5.58 6.57 14.03
C PHE A 64 6.76 6.42 13.09
N VAL A 65 7.80 7.24 13.32
CA VAL A 65 9.01 7.20 12.53
C VAL A 65 10.16 6.62 13.36
N CYS A 66 11.10 5.98 12.67
CA CYS A 66 12.30 5.45 13.30
C CYS A 66 13.28 6.59 13.60
N PRO A 67 13.81 6.69 14.83
CA PRO A 67 14.86 7.65 15.13
C PRO A 67 16.06 7.53 14.20
N GLU A 68 16.66 8.66 13.86
CA GLU A 68 17.71 8.71 12.83
C GLU A 68 18.89 7.78 13.13
N ASP A 69 19.32 7.70 14.38
CA ASP A 69 20.43 6.88 14.80
C ASP A 69 20.14 5.37 14.80
N GLU A 70 18.89 4.97 14.67
CA GLU A 70 18.46 3.58 14.67
C GLU A 70 18.07 3.05 13.28
N ARG A 71 18.01 3.91 12.27
CA ARG A 71 17.49 3.55 10.95
C ARG A 71 18.31 2.49 10.23
N VAL A 72 19.64 2.60 10.30
CA VAL A 72 20.53 1.64 9.65
C VAL A 72 20.40 0.27 10.31
N LEU A 73 20.39 0.21 11.64
CA LEU A 73 20.22 -1.03 12.37
C LEU A 73 18.88 -1.67 12.06
N LEU A 74 17.80 -0.88 12.08
CA LEU A 74 16.48 -1.39 11.75
C LEU A 74 16.42 -1.94 10.32
N SER A 75 17.09 -1.28 9.37
CA SER A 75 17.17 -1.74 8.00
C SER A 75 17.79 -3.14 7.89
N TYR A 76 18.86 -3.42 8.65
CA TYR A 76 19.45 -4.76 8.70
C TYR A 76 18.49 -5.79 9.29
N ILE A 77 17.84 -5.45 10.39
CA ILE A 77 16.88 -6.35 11.05
C ILE A 77 15.72 -6.67 10.09
N LEU A 78 15.20 -5.66 9.41
CA LEU A 78 14.09 -5.84 8.48
C LEU A 78 14.50 -6.64 7.24
N THR A 79 15.73 -6.52 6.77
CA THR A 79 16.24 -7.32 5.67
C THR A 79 16.18 -8.82 6.03
N GLU A 80 16.64 -9.19 7.22
CA GLU A 80 16.55 -10.56 7.70
C GLU A 80 15.10 -11.02 7.88
N TYR A 81 14.27 -10.16 8.44
CA TYR A 81 12.86 -10.46 8.65
C TYR A 81 12.14 -10.70 7.32
N ASN A 82 12.37 -9.83 6.32
CA ASN A 82 11.73 -9.93 5.01
C ASN A 82 12.15 -11.17 4.24
N PHE A 83 13.36 -11.66 4.47
CA PHE A 83 13.84 -12.89 3.86
C PHE A 83 12.94 -14.08 4.17
N LEU A 84 12.28 -14.06 5.33
CA LEU A 84 11.37 -15.12 5.78
C LEU A 84 9.92 -14.86 5.35
N LYS A 85 9.60 -13.69 4.80
CA LYS A 85 8.25 -13.32 4.37
C LYS A 85 8.03 -13.66 2.90
N ARG A 86 6.80 -14.06 2.57
CA ARG A 86 6.43 -14.43 1.20
C ARG A 86 5.65 -13.35 0.45
N TYR A 87 4.78 -12.61 1.14
CA TYR A 87 3.80 -11.74 0.46
C TYR A 87 3.99 -10.27 0.72
N ALA A 88 4.47 -9.90 1.88
CA ALA A 88 4.62 -8.50 2.25
C ALA A 88 6.03 -8.26 2.80
N THR A 89 6.53 -7.03 2.61
CA THR A 89 7.82 -6.63 3.13
C THR A 89 7.66 -5.39 4.00
N ILE A 90 8.47 -5.30 5.05
CA ILE A 90 8.56 -4.13 5.91
C ILE A 90 9.89 -3.46 5.63
N ARG A 91 9.87 -2.16 5.40
CA ARG A 91 11.10 -1.40 5.10
C ARG A 91 11.07 -0.05 5.80
N VAL A 92 12.24 0.50 6.02
CA VAL A 92 12.41 1.82 6.64
C VAL A 92 13.07 2.76 5.64
N ASN A 93 12.56 4.00 5.57
CA ASN A 93 13.18 5.05 4.78
C ASN A 93 14.35 5.62 5.60
N LEU A 94 15.58 5.52 5.06
CA LEU A 94 16.76 5.93 5.77
C LEU A 94 16.87 7.44 5.96
N LYS A 95 16.22 8.23 5.10
CA LYS A 95 16.22 9.69 5.19
C LYS A 95 15.18 10.22 6.16
N GLU A 96 13.98 9.67 6.13
CA GLU A 96 12.84 10.21 6.86
C GLU A 96 12.40 9.35 8.03
N GLY A 97 12.84 8.09 8.06
CA GLY A 97 12.50 7.16 9.14
C GLY A 97 11.12 6.56 9.04
N GLU A 98 10.37 6.81 7.97
CA GLU A 98 9.06 6.20 7.78
C GLU A 98 9.21 4.69 7.64
N ILE A 99 8.37 3.93 8.34
CA ILE A 99 8.34 2.48 8.28
C ILE A 99 7.05 2.08 7.56
N VAL A 100 7.19 1.28 6.49
CA VAL A 100 6.05 0.85 5.69
C VAL A 100 6.03 -0.67 5.53
N ASN A 101 4.83 -1.22 5.55
CA ASN A 101 4.57 -2.59 5.15
C ASN A 101 3.99 -2.54 3.74
N SER A 102 4.62 -3.20 2.79
CA SER A 102 4.22 -3.14 1.39
C SER A 102 3.93 -4.50 0.79
N TYR A 103 3.01 -4.51 -0.16
CA TYR A 103 2.54 -5.70 -0.85
C TYR A 103 2.18 -5.32 -2.28
N SER A 104 2.57 -6.15 -3.25
CA SER A 104 2.27 -5.91 -4.66
C SER A 104 1.62 -7.14 -5.27
N PHE A 105 0.73 -6.93 -6.22
CA PHE A 105 0.11 -8.02 -6.97
C PHE A 105 -0.21 -7.58 -8.40
N ASP A 106 -0.30 -8.57 -9.29
CA ASP A 106 -0.67 -8.34 -10.67
C ASP A 106 -2.19 -8.32 -10.82
N MET A 107 -2.70 -7.37 -11.59
CA MET A 107 -4.11 -7.29 -11.93
C MET A 107 -4.37 -7.95 -13.28
N PHE A 108 -5.54 -8.50 -13.46
CA PHE A 108 -5.92 -9.19 -14.69
C PHE A 108 -7.36 -8.86 -15.09
N SER A 109 -7.68 -9.07 -16.38
CA SER A 109 -8.91 -8.56 -16.98
C SER A 109 -10.21 -9.16 -16.41
N SER A 110 -10.15 -10.37 -15.87
CA SER A 110 -11.33 -11.01 -15.26
C SER A 110 -11.45 -10.78 -13.76
N MET A 111 -10.58 -9.94 -13.20
CA MET A 111 -10.58 -9.62 -11.78
C MET A 111 -11.84 -8.84 -11.40
N THR A 112 -12.42 -9.16 -10.25
CA THR A 112 -13.60 -8.47 -9.72
C THR A 112 -13.21 -7.53 -8.58
N PRO A 113 -14.05 -6.51 -8.26
CA PRO A 113 -13.78 -5.66 -7.09
C PRO A 113 -13.66 -6.47 -5.79
N GLU A 114 -14.42 -7.53 -5.63
CA GLU A 114 -14.37 -8.40 -4.46
C GLU A 114 -13.02 -9.12 -4.36
N TYR A 115 -12.48 -9.57 -5.48
CA TYR A 115 -11.15 -10.19 -5.51
C TYR A 115 -10.07 -9.18 -5.10
N VAL A 116 -10.15 -7.96 -5.64
CA VAL A 116 -9.22 -6.88 -5.27
C VAL A 116 -9.31 -6.60 -3.78
N LEU A 117 -10.54 -6.52 -3.25
CA LEU A 117 -10.76 -6.28 -1.83
C LEU A 117 -10.08 -7.33 -0.96
N ASN A 118 -10.14 -8.60 -1.36
CA ASN A 118 -9.49 -9.69 -0.63
C ASN A 118 -7.97 -9.51 -0.56
N LYS A 119 -7.35 -8.84 -1.54
CA LYS A 119 -5.92 -8.55 -1.53
C LYS A 119 -5.55 -7.48 -0.50
N PHE A 120 -6.49 -6.59 -0.16
CA PHE A 120 -6.29 -5.53 0.82
C PHE A 120 -6.59 -5.96 2.26
N MET A 121 -7.22 -7.08 2.41
CA MET A 121 -7.58 -7.64 3.72
C MET A 121 -6.64 -8.81 4.11
#